data_ee9d1d8ed5885e0c0552dc3b89c75401
#
_entry.id   ee9d1d8ed5885e0c0552dc3b89c75401
#
_cell.length_a   1.000
_cell.length_b   1.000
_cell.length_c   1.000
_cell.angle_alpha   90.00
_cell.angle_beta   90.00
_cell.angle_gamma   90.00
#
_symmetry.space_group_name_H-M   'P 1'
#
loop_
_entity.id
_entity.type
_entity.pdbx_description
1 polymer ?
#
loop_
_entity_poly.entity_id
_entity_poly.type
_entity_poly.pdbx_seq_one_letter_code
_entity_poly.pdbx_strand_id
1 'polypeptide(L)' 'MMEGKIYIERLYPYDKAGTISLIRGYGILLEEEYLPEGIRVKAYVPKDIYPRV' A
#
# COMPACT_ATOMS: atom_id res chain seq x y z
N MET A 1 -17.24 8.64 -3.57
CA MET A 1 -16.51 9.30 -2.51
C MET A 1 -15.54 8.34 -1.84
N MET A 2 -14.51 8.87 -1.24
CA MET A 2 -13.45 8.04 -0.66
C MET A 2 -13.65 7.75 0.82
N GLU A 3 -14.90 7.70 1.24
CA GLU A 3 -15.21 7.43 2.64
C GLU A 3 -14.67 6.08 3.06
N GLY A 4 -14.03 6.05 4.22
CA GLY A 4 -13.45 4.83 4.74
C GLY A 4 -12.12 4.46 4.13
N LYS A 5 -11.62 5.25 3.18
CA LYS A 5 -10.33 5.02 2.57
C LYS A 5 -9.30 5.96 3.16
N ILE A 6 -8.08 5.46 3.33
CA ILE A 6 -6.99 6.22 3.91
C ILE A 6 -5.85 6.23 2.91
N TYR A 7 -5.35 7.44 2.60
CA TYR A 7 -4.19 7.55 1.74
C TYR A 7 -2.95 7.17 2.52
N ILE A 8 -2.14 6.29 1.94
CA ILE A 8 -0.88 5.90 2.54
C ILE A 8 0.25 6.07 1.54
N GLU A 9 1.44 6.34 2.08
CA GLU A 9 2.66 6.43 1.31
C GLU A 9 3.70 5.69 2.11
N ARG A 10 4.14 4.54 1.60
CA ARG A 10 5.00 3.64 2.34
C ARG A 10 6.19 3.19 1.51
N LEU A 11 7.27 2.89 2.20
CA LEU A 11 8.42 2.24 1.59
C LEU A 11 8.55 0.88 2.25
N TYR A 12 8.35 -0.18 1.47
CA TYR A 12 8.43 -1.55 1.98
C TYR A 12 9.70 -2.20 1.48
N PRO A 13 10.41 -2.94 2.35
CA PRO A 13 11.51 -3.77 1.86
C PRO A 13 10.97 -4.84 0.92
N TYR A 14 11.86 -5.39 0.10
CA TYR A 14 11.43 -6.36 -0.91
C TYR A 14 10.81 -7.62 -0.33
N ASP A 15 11.17 -7.97 0.90
CA ASP A 15 10.58 -9.14 1.55
C ASP A 15 9.17 -8.89 2.06
N LYS A 16 8.67 -7.66 1.94
CA LYS A 16 7.31 -7.29 2.32
C LYS A 16 6.39 -7.16 1.12
N ALA A 17 6.73 -7.80 0.02
CA ALA A 17 5.90 -7.74 -1.17
C ALA A 17 4.49 -8.26 -0.94
N GLY A 18 4.30 -9.16 0.03
CA GLY A 18 2.97 -9.65 0.39
C GLY A 18 2.04 -8.55 0.88
N THR A 19 2.59 -7.56 1.58
CA THR A 19 1.80 -6.42 2.05
C THR A 19 1.30 -5.60 0.87
N ILE A 20 2.12 -5.46 -0.15
CA ILE A 20 1.73 -4.72 -1.36
C ILE A 20 0.60 -5.44 -2.08
N SER A 21 0.65 -6.76 -2.12
CA SER A 21 -0.44 -7.56 -2.70
C SER A 21 -1.73 -7.35 -1.93
N LEU A 22 -1.64 -7.26 -0.61
CA LEU A 22 -2.80 -6.99 0.25
C LEU A 22 -3.40 -5.63 -0.10
N ILE A 23 -2.57 -4.62 -0.24
CA ILE A 23 -3.02 -3.28 -0.60
C ILE A 23 -3.72 -3.30 -1.96
N ARG A 24 -3.12 -3.98 -2.92
CA ARG A 24 -3.67 -4.07 -4.27
C ARG A 24 -5.00 -4.79 -4.28
N GLY A 25 -5.16 -5.82 -3.45
CA GLY A 25 -6.37 -6.59 -3.39
C GLY A 25 -7.52 -5.89 -2.70
N TYR A 26 -7.23 -5.14 -1.65
CA TYR A 26 -8.28 -4.53 -0.82
C TYR A 26 -8.41 -3.02 -1.02
N GLY A 27 -7.40 -2.40 -1.59
CA GLY A 27 -7.41 -0.96 -1.79
C GLY A 27 -7.19 -0.59 -3.23
N ILE A 28 -6.74 0.64 -3.43
CA ILE A 28 -6.43 1.17 -4.75
C ILE A 28 -4.96 1.53 -4.77
N LEU A 29 -4.19 0.84 -5.59
CA LEU A 29 -2.77 1.13 -5.73
C LEU A 29 -2.60 2.24 -6.75
N LEU A 30 -2.12 3.39 -6.29
CA LEU A 30 -1.93 4.55 -7.14
C LEU A 30 -0.58 4.53 -7.84
N GLU A 31 0.47 4.21 -7.10
CA GLU A 31 1.82 4.25 -7.64
C GLU A 31 2.70 3.24 -6.94
N GLU A 32 3.60 2.66 -7.71
CA GLU A 32 4.53 1.66 -7.20
C GLU A 32 5.87 1.92 -7.85
N GLU A 33 6.89 2.17 -7.03
CA GLU A 33 8.22 2.48 -7.53
C GLU A 33 9.24 1.54 -6.90
N TYR A 34 10.04 0.91 -7.74
CA TYR A 34 11.05 -0.05 -7.29
C TYR A 34 12.38 0.66 -7.13
N LEU A 35 12.87 0.70 -5.89
CA LEU A 35 14.10 1.38 -5.53
C LEU A 35 15.09 0.39 -4.96
N PRO A 36 16.39 0.73 -4.93
CA PRO A 36 17.38 -0.18 -4.33
C PRO A 36 17.08 -0.52 -2.88
N GLU A 37 16.52 0.42 -2.13
CA GLU A 37 16.20 0.21 -0.72
C GLU A 37 14.86 -0.49 -0.51
N GLY A 38 14.03 -0.57 -1.54
CA GLY A 38 12.73 -1.19 -1.38
C GLY A 38 11.74 -0.73 -2.43
N ILE A 39 10.46 -0.92 -2.14
CA ILE A 39 9.38 -0.55 -3.04
C ILE A 39 8.56 0.57 -2.41
N ARG A 40 8.51 1.71 -3.07
CA ARG A 40 7.70 2.83 -2.59
C ARG A 40 6.30 2.69 -3.16
N VAL A 41 5.31 2.75 -2.28
CA VAL A 41 3.92 2.53 -2.65
C VAL A 41 3.07 3.71 -2.21
N LYS A 42 2.20 4.17 -3.10
CA LYS A 42 1.21 5.19 -2.80
C LYS A 42 -0.16 4.59 -3.12
N ALA A 43 -1.02 4.55 -2.11
CA ALA A 43 -2.28 3.84 -2.28
C ALA A 43 -3.34 4.35 -1.31
N TYR A 44 -4.60 4.03 -1.63
CA TYR A 44 -5.71 4.20 -0.71
C TYR A 44 -6.10 2.83 -0.19
N VAL A 45 -6.27 2.72 1.12
CA VAL A 45 -6.68 1.44 1.73
C VAL A 45 -7.89 1.67 2.62
N PRO A 46 -8.75 0.64 2.78
CA PRO A 46 -9.86 0.73 3.73
C PRO A 46 -9.34 0.81 5.16
N LYS A 47 -10.15 1.38 6.05
CA LYS A 47 -9.79 1.46 7.46
C LYS A 47 -9.47 0.12 8.06
N ASP A 48 -10.17 -0.93 7.62
CA ASP A 48 -9.99 -2.27 8.15
C ASP A 48 -8.61 -2.82 7.82
N ILE A 49 -8.07 -2.39 6.69
CA ILE A 49 -6.79 -2.89 6.21
C ILE A 49 -5.63 -2.00 6.66
N TYR A 50 -5.93 -0.76 6.96
CA TYR A 50 -4.88 0.19 7.34
C TYR A 50 -3.94 -0.34 8.43
N PRO A 51 -4.44 -0.94 9.52
CA PRO A 51 -3.53 -1.44 10.56
C PRO A 51 -2.65 -2.61 10.10
N ARG A 52 -2.97 -3.20 8.98
CA ARG A 52 -2.23 -4.36 8.48
C ARG A 52 -1.12 -3.99 7.48
N VAL A 53 -1.07 -2.75 7.09
CA VAL A 53 -0.11 -2.31 6.06
C VAL A 53 0.92 -1.33 6.58
#